data_1896a29b2a2ff9d7249cfc6b6191e7e6
#
_entry.id   1896a29b2a2ff9d7249cfc6b6191e7e6
#
_cell.length_a   1.000
_cell.length_b   1.000
_cell.length_c   1.000
_cell.angle_alpha   90.00
_cell.angle_beta   90.00
_cell.angle_gamma   90.00
#
_symmetry.space_group_name_H-M   'P 1'
#
loop_
_entity.id
_entity.type
_entity.pdbx_description
1 polymer ?
#
loop_
_entity_poly.entity_id
_entity_poly.type
_entity_poly.pdbx_seq_one_letter_code
_entity_poly.pdbx_strand_id
1 'polypeptide(L)'
;IYLYLKKKGFLISVFTNATLINAKHIKLFKKFPPRDIEVTVYGVTRETYERVSRAPGSFGAFMRGLKLLLEAGVRVRFKAMALRSNVHELPQIAEFCRARTKDYFRFDPALHLRFDGNSVRNKEIKSERLVAEEVVRIEKNDTARFDAVQKACSKIAPNDADHSHCDHLFHCGAGKGSFAVSYDGLFRLCSSLWHPDCIYDLKKGSLAQAYQKFVPQVRELCSDDEEFLSKCHKCSLIDLCTWCPAHAYLETKRMDQPVEFFCKVAHARFESSTKKKNVFPRV
;
A
#
# COMPACT_ATOMS: atom_id res chain seq x y z
N ILE A 1 6.64 21.64 -10.35
CA ILE A 1 7.12 20.25 -10.49
C ILE A 1 6.39 19.55 -11.63
N TYR A 2 5.03 19.40 -11.60
CA TYR A 2 4.27 18.64 -12.60
C TYR A 2 4.59 19.04 -14.05
N LEU A 3 4.47 20.35 -14.37
CA LEU A 3 4.73 20.86 -15.72
C LEU A 3 6.17 20.64 -16.17
N TYR A 4 7.13 20.78 -15.26
CA TYR A 4 8.54 20.52 -15.53
C TYR A 4 8.77 19.06 -15.93
N LEU A 5 8.23 18.12 -15.14
CA LEU A 5 8.35 16.70 -15.43
C LEU A 5 7.65 16.31 -16.75
N LYS A 6 6.47 16.87 -17.03
CA LYS A 6 5.79 16.67 -18.33
C LYS A 6 6.63 17.14 -19.50
N LYS A 7 7.27 18.30 -19.39
CA LYS A 7 8.19 18.83 -20.44
C LYS A 7 9.44 17.96 -20.61
N LYS A 8 9.83 17.21 -19.57
CA LYS A 8 10.93 16.23 -19.63
C LYS A 8 10.49 14.85 -20.14
N GLY A 9 9.23 14.68 -20.56
CA GLY A 9 8.72 13.43 -21.13
C GLY A 9 8.24 12.40 -20.10
N PHE A 10 8.15 12.73 -18.83
CA PHE A 10 7.69 11.78 -17.80
C PHE A 10 6.22 11.41 -17.96
N LEU A 11 5.91 10.11 -17.79
CA LEU A 11 4.56 9.61 -17.57
C LEU A 11 4.20 9.78 -16.09
N ILE A 12 3.24 10.65 -15.81
CA ILE A 12 2.91 11.04 -14.43
C ILE A 12 1.57 10.44 -14.01
N SER A 13 1.56 9.71 -12.90
CA SER A 13 0.35 9.40 -12.13
C SER A 13 0.27 10.33 -10.92
N VAL A 14 -0.93 10.81 -10.62
CA VAL A 14 -1.17 11.72 -9.49
C VAL A 14 -2.02 11.00 -8.44
N PHE A 15 -1.59 11.00 -7.19
CA PHE A 15 -2.35 10.46 -6.06
C PHE A 15 -2.97 11.63 -5.28
N THR A 16 -4.28 11.60 -5.06
CA THR A 16 -4.99 12.70 -4.42
C THR A 16 -6.29 12.21 -3.75
N ASN A 17 -6.80 12.97 -2.79
CA ASN A 17 -8.17 12.83 -2.29
C ASN A 17 -9.16 13.72 -3.05
N ALA A 18 -8.74 14.39 -4.12
CA ALA A 18 -9.49 15.28 -4.98
C ALA A 18 -10.06 16.56 -4.33
N THR A 19 -9.93 16.77 -3.02
CA THR A 19 -10.58 17.91 -2.31
C THR A 19 -10.09 19.30 -2.78
N LEU A 20 -8.86 19.37 -3.31
CA LEU A 20 -8.25 20.63 -3.79
C LEU A 20 -8.30 20.79 -5.32
N ILE A 21 -8.88 19.83 -6.03
CA ILE A 21 -9.01 19.93 -7.50
C ILE A 21 -9.96 21.08 -7.87
N ASN A 22 -9.51 21.91 -8.80
CA ASN A 22 -10.25 23.08 -9.27
C ASN A 22 -10.01 23.34 -10.78
N ALA A 23 -10.65 24.36 -11.35
CA ALA A 23 -10.55 24.70 -12.77
C ALA A 23 -9.11 24.92 -13.27
N LYS A 24 -8.20 25.44 -12.44
CA LYS A 24 -6.79 25.63 -12.82
C LYS A 24 -6.10 24.29 -13.06
N HIS A 25 -6.35 23.30 -12.18
CA HIS A 25 -5.83 21.94 -12.35
C HIS A 25 -6.40 21.28 -13.60
N ILE A 26 -7.70 21.44 -13.86
CA ILE A 26 -8.34 20.90 -15.06
C ILE A 26 -7.73 21.49 -16.35
N LYS A 27 -7.55 22.82 -16.39
CA LYS A 27 -6.87 23.47 -17.52
C LYS A 27 -5.47 22.91 -17.74
N LEU A 28 -4.71 22.65 -16.66
CA LEU A 28 -3.38 22.07 -16.73
C LEU A 28 -3.43 20.62 -17.24
N PHE A 29 -4.33 19.78 -16.72
CA PHE A 29 -4.46 18.38 -17.12
C PHE A 29 -4.98 18.19 -18.54
N LYS A 30 -5.86 19.09 -19.04
CA LYS A 30 -6.26 19.08 -20.45
C LYS A 30 -5.09 19.40 -21.37
N LYS A 31 -4.22 20.35 -21.00
CA LYS A 31 -3.05 20.73 -21.82
C LYS A 31 -1.90 19.73 -21.70
N PHE A 32 -1.71 19.14 -20.53
CA PHE A 32 -0.63 18.20 -20.20
C PHE A 32 -1.24 17.02 -19.43
N PRO A 33 -1.89 16.06 -20.10
CA PRO A 33 -2.63 15.00 -19.43
C PRO A 33 -1.71 14.12 -18.58
N PRO A 34 -2.11 13.78 -17.33
CA PRO A 34 -1.45 12.72 -16.57
C PRO A 34 -1.73 11.36 -17.26
N ARG A 35 -0.95 10.34 -16.93
CA ARG A 35 -1.27 8.95 -17.29
C ARG A 35 -2.60 8.53 -16.66
N ASP A 36 -2.73 8.81 -15.38
CA ASP A 36 -3.93 8.60 -14.58
C ASP A 36 -3.90 9.44 -13.29
N ILE A 37 -5.06 9.60 -12.66
CA ILE A 37 -5.18 10.18 -11.31
C ILE A 37 -5.83 9.14 -10.42
N GLU A 38 -5.12 8.68 -9.38
CA GLU A 38 -5.65 7.77 -8.38
C GLU A 38 -6.28 8.58 -7.24
N VAL A 39 -7.60 8.46 -7.11
CA VAL A 39 -8.38 9.18 -6.11
C VAL A 39 -8.70 8.24 -4.95
N THR A 40 -8.34 8.66 -3.73
CA THR A 40 -8.69 7.94 -2.50
C THR A 40 -10.10 8.30 -2.05
N VAL A 41 -10.94 7.28 -1.84
CA VAL A 41 -12.32 7.41 -1.34
C VAL A 41 -12.36 6.95 0.11
N TYR A 42 -12.77 7.83 1.02
CA TYR A 42 -12.83 7.54 2.46
C TYR A 42 -14.21 7.07 2.93
N GLY A 43 -15.26 7.40 2.19
CA GLY A 43 -16.65 7.04 2.45
C GLY A 43 -17.54 7.55 1.32
N VAL A 44 -18.77 7.06 1.24
CA VAL A 44 -19.78 7.51 0.27
C VAL A 44 -20.86 8.38 0.92
N THR A 45 -20.90 8.44 2.24
CA THR A 45 -21.69 9.41 2.99
C THR A 45 -20.82 10.54 3.52
N ARG A 46 -21.40 11.71 3.74
CA ARG A 46 -20.71 12.85 4.36
C ARG A 46 -20.16 12.48 5.73
N GLU A 47 -20.97 11.80 6.52
CA GLU A 47 -20.61 11.41 7.89
C GLU A 47 -19.35 10.53 7.91
N THR A 48 -19.32 9.46 7.15
CA THR A 48 -18.17 8.54 7.11
C THR A 48 -16.95 9.21 6.49
N TYR A 49 -17.12 9.94 5.38
CA TYR A 49 -16.01 10.61 4.72
C TYR A 49 -15.34 11.65 5.63
N GLU A 50 -16.14 12.51 6.29
CA GLU A 50 -15.62 13.57 7.15
C GLU A 50 -15.10 13.04 8.49
N ARG A 51 -15.63 11.93 8.99
CA ARG A 51 -15.07 11.20 10.15
C ARG A 51 -13.66 10.67 9.85
N VAL A 52 -13.47 10.03 8.71
CA VAL A 52 -12.16 9.49 8.30
C VAL A 52 -11.16 10.61 8.00
N SER A 53 -11.57 11.61 7.24
CA SER A 53 -10.70 12.74 6.85
C SER A 53 -10.44 13.71 8.00
N ARG A 54 -11.30 13.72 9.02
CA ARG A 54 -11.31 14.68 10.15
C ARG A 54 -11.37 16.14 9.69
N ALA A 55 -12.02 16.39 8.56
CA ALA A 55 -12.12 17.72 7.96
C ALA A 55 -13.58 18.00 7.56
N PRO A 56 -14.31 18.79 8.34
CA PRO A 56 -15.68 19.21 7.98
C PRO A 56 -15.72 19.88 6.61
N GLY A 57 -16.73 19.54 5.79
CA GLY A 57 -16.89 20.05 4.42
C GLY A 57 -16.04 19.33 3.37
N SER A 58 -15.14 18.40 3.78
CA SER A 58 -14.27 17.69 2.84
C SER A 58 -15.02 16.76 1.90
N PHE A 59 -16.15 16.17 2.31
CA PHE A 59 -16.97 15.37 1.40
C PHE A 59 -17.49 16.17 0.22
N GLY A 60 -18.04 17.37 0.48
CA GLY A 60 -18.48 18.26 -0.58
C GLY A 60 -17.33 18.72 -1.50
N ALA A 61 -16.16 18.99 -0.91
CA ALA A 61 -14.97 19.35 -1.69
C ALA A 61 -14.48 18.17 -2.56
N PHE A 62 -14.45 16.94 -2.02
CA PHE A 62 -14.15 15.72 -2.75
C PHE A 62 -15.11 15.54 -3.94
N MET A 63 -16.41 15.60 -3.71
CA MET A 63 -17.42 15.41 -4.76
C MET A 63 -17.30 16.45 -5.88
N ARG A 64 -17.02 17.72 -5.55
CA ARG A 64 -16.76 18.76 -6.57
C ARG A 64 -15.50 18.48 -7.37
N GLY A 65 -14.41 18.14 -6.71
CA GLY A 65 -13.14 17.84 -7.37
C GLY A 65 -13.21 16.60 -8.25
N LEU A 66 -13.87 15.54 -7.77
CA LEU A 66 -14.10 14.32 -8.54
C LEU A 66 -14.97 14.61 -9.78
N LYS A 67 -16.06 15.37 -9.64
CA LYS A 67 -16.91 15.77 -10.76
C LYS A 67 -16.09 16.47 -11.85
N LEU A 68 -15.26 17.45 -11.46
CA LEU A 68 -14.39 18.17 -12.40
C LEU A 68 -13.42 17.24 -13.16
N LEU A 69 -12.85 16.27 -12.49
CA LEU A 69 -11.94 15.30 -13.14
C LEU A 69 -12.67 14.42 -14.15
N LEU A 70 -13.84 13.89 -13.78
CA LEU A 70 -14.63 13.01 -14.64
C LEU A 70 -15.19 13.78 -15.87
N GLU A 71 -15.73 14.96 -15.70
CA GLU A 71 -16.23 15.83 -16.78
C GLU A 71 -15.11 16.28 -17.74
N ALA A 72 -13.89 16.37 -17.25
CA ALA A 72 -12.74 16.69 -18.06
C ALA A 72 -12.19 15.50 -18.87
N GLY A 73 -12.75 14.30 -18.71
CA GLY A 73 -12.28 13.09 -19.37
C GLY A 73 -10.91 12.61 -18.89
N VAL A 74 -10.47 13.04 -17.72
CA VAL A 74 -9.21 12.55 -17.13
C VAL A 74 -9.39 11.12 -16.67
N ARG A 75 -8.43 10.23 -16.98
CA ARG A 75 -8.45 8.86 -16.49
C ARG A 75 -8.33 8.81 -14.97
N VAL A 76 -9.44 8.49 -14.30
CA VAL A 76 -9.52 8.38 -12.85
C VAL A 76 -9.50 6.91 -12.46
N ARG A 77 -8.63 6.56 -11.50
CA ARG A 77 -8.61 5.29 -10.80
C ARG A 77 -9.01 5.54 -9.36
N PHE A 78 -9.63 4.54 -8.74
CA PHE A 78 -10.06 4.68 -7.35
C PHE A 78 -9.37 3.69 -6.43
N LYS A 79 -9.10 4.14 -5.21
CA LYS A 79 -8.74 3.25 -4.11
C LYS A 79 -9.43 3.67 -2.81
N ALA A 80 -9.54 2.72 -1.90
CA ALA A 80 -9.93 2.98 -0.52
C ALA A 80 -8.92 2.38 0.46
N MET A 81 -8.92 2.88 1.70
CA MET A 81 -8.36 2.19 2.84
C MET A 81 -9.52 1.54 3.60
N ALA A 82 -9.41 0.27 3.94
CA ALA A 82 -10.40 -0.38 4.80
C ALA A 82 -10.03 -0.09 6.26
N LEU A 83 -10.85 0.71 6.91
CA LEU A 83 -10.68 1.22 8.26
C LEU A 83 -11.86 0.77 9.14
N ARG A 84 -11.65 0.68 10.45
CA ARG A 84 -12.76 0.45 11.39
C ARG A 84 -13.87 1.47 11.22
N SER A 85 -13.52 2.73 10.97
CA SER A 85 -14.47 3.83 10.79
C SER A 85 -15.24 3.82 9.47
N ASN A 86 -14.80 3.07 8.43
CA ASN A 86 -15.48 3.04 7.13
C ASN A 86 -15.78 1.65 6.55
N VAL A 87 -15.37 0.58 7.22
CA VAL A 87 -15.52 -0.79 6.70
C VAL A 87 -16.99 -1.17 6.43
N HIS A 88 -17.92 -0.58 7.15
CA HIS A 88 -19.37 -0.78 6.95
C HIS A 88 -19.88 -0.20 5.62
N GLU A 89 -19.21 0.80 5.06
CA GLU A 89 -19.50 1.37 3.73
C GLU A 89 -18.64 0.77 2.61
N LEU A 90 -17.71 -0.14 2.89
CA LEU A 90 -16.78 -0.62 1.87
C LEU A 90 -17.46 -1.22 0.63
N PRO A 91 -18.57 -1.99 0.74
CA PRO A 91 -19.32 -2.44 -0.43
C PRO A 91 -19.88 -1.28 -1.26
N GLN A 92 -20.47 -0.27 -0.61
CA GLN A 92 -21.01 0.91 -1.28
C GLN A 92 -19.90 1.78 -1.89
N ILE A 93 -18.73 1.87 -1.25
CA ILE A 93 -17.54 2.51 -1.83
C ILE A 93 -17.11 1.79 -3.10
N ALA A 94 -17.08 0.46 -3.09
CA ALA A 94 -16.73 -0.34 -4.27
C ALA A 94 -17.71 -0.11 -5.43
N GLU A 95 -19.02 -0.12 -5.16
CA GLU A 95 -20.08 0.16 -6.13
C GLU A 95 -19.95 1.59 -6.68
N PHE A 96 -19.82 2.58 -5.81
CA PHE A 96 -19.60 3.99 -6.18
C PHE A 96 -18.42 4.16 -7.14
N CYS A 97 -17.31 3.48 -6.86
CA CYS A 97 -16.10 3.55 -7.68
C CYS A 97 -16.29 2.84 -9.03
N ARG A 98 -16.82 1.62 -9.04
CA ARG A 98 -17.04 0.82 -10.25
C ARG A 98 -18.04 1.46 -11.21
N ALA A 99 -19.04 2.18 -10.69
CA ALA A 99 -20.00 2.94 -11.51
C ALA A 99 -19.37 4.16 -12.24
N ARG A 100 -18.16 4.58 -11.86
CA ARG A 100 -17.50 5.81 -12.36
C ARG A 100 -16.22 5.59 -13.13
N THR A 101 -15.68 4.38 -13.12
CA THR A 101 -14.47 4.03 -13.87
C THR A 101 -14.55 2.61 -14.41
N LYS A 102 -13.88 2.37 -15.54
CA LYS A 102 -13.64 1.01 -16.06
C LYS A 102 -12.34 0.40 -15.51
N ASP A 103 -11.55 1.21 -14.81
CA ASP A 103 -10.32 0.73 -14.17
C ASP A 103 -10.63 -0.07 -12.91
N TYR A 104 -9.72 -0.96 -12.54
CA TYR A 104 -9.85 -1.77 -11.33
C TYR A 104 -9.92 -0.89 -10.08
N PHE A 105 -10.94 -1.13 -9.25
CA PHE A 105 -11.02 -0.59 -7.89
C PHE A 105 -10.22 -1.48 -6.93
N ARG A 106 -9.46 -0.87 -6.06
CA ARG A 106 -8.74 -1.59 -5.00
C ARG A 106 -8.97 -0.96 -3.63
N PHE A 107 -8.87 -1.79 -2.61
CA PHE A 107 -8.76 -1.31 -1.23
C PHE A 107 -7.54 -1.92 -0.54
N ASP A 108 -6.94 -1.17 0.38
CA ASP A 108 -5.82 -1.61 1.19
C ASP A 108 -6.35 -1.94 2.61
N PRO A 109 -6.30 -3.22 3.05
CA PRO A 109 -6.85 -3.63 4.35
C PRO A 109 -5.86 -3.42 5.50
N ALA A 110 -4.58 -3.20 5.20
CA ALA A 110 -3.53 -3.02 6.19
C ALA A 110 -3.10 -1.56 6.27
N LEU A 111 -3.26 -0.96 7.44
CA LEU A 111 -2.73 0.38 7.74
C LEU A 111 -1.31 0.27 8.28
N HIS A 112 -0.39 0.98 7.66
CA HIS A 112 0.99 1.10 8.13
C HIS A 112 1.16 2.33 9.02
N LEU A 113 2.07 2.23 10.00
CA LEU A 113 2.40 3.33 10.88
C LEU A 113 3.14 4.45 10.11
N ARG A 114 3.10 5.64 10.65
CA ARG A 114 3.78 6.82 10.08
C ARG A 114 5.28 6.74 10.31
N PHE A 115 6.01 7.20 9.32
CA PHE A 115 7.47 7.25 9.34
C PHE A 115 8.04 8.24 10.36
N ASP A 116 7.31 9.32 10.67
CA ASP A 116 7.72 10.34 11.63
C ASP A 116 7.65 9.89 13.09
N GLY A 117 7.17 8.67 13.33
CA GLY A 117 7.09 8.07 14.65
C GLY A 117 6.10 8.76 15.60
N ASN A 118 5.23 9.65 15.11
CA ASN A 118 4.27 10.38 15.93
C ASN A 118 3.37 9.40 16.71
N SER A 119 3.59 9.30 18.03
CA SER A 119 2.95 8.30 18.89
C SER A 119 1.43 8.44 18.96
N VAL A 120 0.92 9.68 19.00
CA VAL A 120 -0.52 9.95 19.02
C VAL A 120 -1.17 9.46 17.72
N ARG A 121 -0.61 9.84 16.57
CA ARG A 121 -1.13 9.41 15.27
C ARG A 121 -0.99 7.90 15.04
N ASN A 122 0.09 7.32 15.51
CA ASN A 122 0.29 5.87 15.39
C ASN A 122 -0.66 5.08 16.29
N LYS A 123 -1.03 5.60 17.47
CA LYS A 123 -2.08 5.02 18.29
C LYS A 123 -3.45 5.07 17.58
N GLU A 124 -3.78 6.19 16.95
CA GLU A 124 -5.00 6.34 16.15
C GLU A 124 -5.01 5.39 14.95
N ILE A 125 -3.89 5.24 14.23
CA ILE A 125 -3.77 4.28 13.12
C ILE A 125 -4.01 2.85 13.63
N LYS A 126 -3.42 2.48 14.75
CA LYS A 126 -3.64 1.15 15.35
C LYS A 126 -5.10 0.91 15.73
N SER A 127 -5.81 1.92 16.24
CA SER A 127 -7.25 1.80 16.57
C SER A 127 -8.15 1.67 15.34
N GLU A 128 -7.71 2.16 14.17
CA GLU A 128 -8.44 2.04 12.90
C GLU A 128 -8.16 0.71 12.16
N ARG A 129 -7.19 -0.08 12.60
CA ARG A 129 -6.89 -1.39 11.99
C ARG A 129 -8.04 -2.37 12.21
N LEU A 130 -8.36 -3.09 11.16
CA LEU A 130 -9.25 -4.25 11.24
C LEU A 130 -8.51 -5.44 11.85
N VAL A 131 -9.22 -6.30 12.56
CA VAL A 131 -8.66 -7.58 12.99
C VAL A 131 -8.53 -8.54 11.81
N ALA A 132 -7.72 -9.58 11.94
CA ALA A 132 -7.39 -10.48 10.84
C ALA A 132 -8.62 -11.13 10.19
N GLU A 133 -9.61 -11.52 10.99
CA GLU A 133 -10.86 -12.12 10.52
C GLU A 133 -11.72 -11.13 9.71
N GLU A 134 -11.74 -9.86 10.11
CA GLU A 134 -12.42 -8.79 9.38
C GLU A 134 -11.72 -8.53 8.03
N VAL A 135 -10.38 -8.50 8.01
CA VAL A 135 -9.60 -8.39 6.77
C VAL A 135 -9.98 -9.51 5.79
N VAL A 136 -9.95 -10.75 6.25
CA VAL A 136 -10.31 -11.90 5.41
C VAL A 136 -11.76 -11.83 4.94
N ARG A 137 -12.69 -11.41 5.80
CA ARG A 137 -14.10 -11.25 5.44
C ARG A 137 -14.31 -10.27 4.30
N ILE A 138 -13.69 -9.08 4.37
CA ILE A 138 -13.82 -8.08 3.30
C ILE A 138 -13.10 -8.51 2.02
N GLU A 139 -11.99 -9.24 2.12
CA GLU A 139 -11.30 -9.79 0.95
C GLU A 139 -12.14 -10.87 0.25
N LYS A 140 -12.88 -11.70 0.99
CA LYS A 140 -13.80 -12.69 0.42
C LYS A 140 -14.99 -12.07 -0.31
N ASN A 141 -15.42 -10.88 0.10
CA ASN A 141 -16.53 -10.17 -0.53
C ASN A 141 -16.13 -9.50 -1.86
N ASP A 142 -14.82 -9.40 -2.15
CA ASP A 142 -14.30 -8.94 -3.44
C ASP A 142 -13.71 -10.13 -4.19
N THR A 143 -14.43 -10.64 -5.21
CA THR A 143 -14.05 -11.86 -5.94
C THR A 143 -12.66 -11.77 -6.55
N ALA A 144 -12.33 -10.66 -7.22
CA ALA A 144 -11.02 -10.48 -7.85
C ALA A 144 -9.87 -10.51 -6.83
N ARG A 145 -10.08 -9.91 -5.66
CA ARG A 145 -9.11 -9.93 -4.57
C ARG A 145 -9.03 -11.32 -3.94
N PHE A 146 -10.16 -11.96 -3.70
CA PHE A 146 -10.19 -13.30 -3.13
C PHE A 146 -9.50 -14.31 -4.04
N ASP A 147 -9.73 -14.25 -5.34
CA ASP A 147 -9.06 -15.11 -6.32
C ASP A 147 -7.54 -14.90 -6.32
N ALA A 148 -7.09 -13.65 -6.18
CA ALA A 148 -5.66 -13.35 -6.03
C ALA A 148 -5.05 -13.96 -4.76
N VAL A 149 -5.75 -13.90 -3.62
CA VAL A 149 -5.33 -14.54 -2.36
C VAL A 149 -5.32 -16.07 -2.52
N GLN A 150 -6.35 -16.68 -3.13
CA GLN A 150 -6.41 -18.12 -3.41
C GLN A 150 -5.25 -18.57 -4.28
N LYS A 151 -4.93 -17.81 -5.33
CA LYS A 151 -3.79 -18.09 -6.21
C LYS A 151 -2.45 -17.99 -5.48
N ALA A 152 -2.30 -17.06 -4.54
CA ALA A 152 -1.11 -17.00 -3.69
C ALA A 152 -1.03 -18.24 -2.77
N CYS A 153 -2.14 -18.61 -2.10
CA CYS A 153 -2.20 -19.81 -1.27
C CYS A 153 -1.87 -21.10 -2.02
N SER A 154 -2.27 -21.22 -3.30
CA SER A 154 -1.99 -22.42 -4.11
C SER A 154 -0.50 -22.61 -4.48
N LYS A 155 0.30 -21.55 -4.32
CA LYS A 155 1.74 -21.56 -4.56
C LYS A 155 2.57 -21.90 -3.31
N ILE A 156 1.91 -22.01 -2.15
CA ILE A 156 2.57 -22.41 -0.91
C ILE A 156 2.94 -23.89 -1.05
N ALA A 157 4.22 -24.15 -1.32
CA ALA A 157 4.75 -25.50 -1.34
C ALA A 157 4.83 -26.04 0.09
N PRO A 158 4.68 -27.39 0.29
CA PRO A 158 5.16 -28.02 1.53
C PRO A 158 6.63 -27.69 1.72
N ASN A 159 7.07 -27.56 2.95
CA ASN A 159 8.35 -27.00 3.44
C ASN A 159 9.69 -27.48 2.84
N ASP A 160 9.72 -28.01 1.63
CA ASP A 160 10.94 -28.52 0.96
C ASP A 160 11.58 -27.53 -0.04
N ALA A 161 11.08 -26.29 -0.10
CA ALA A 161 11.73 -25.29 -0.93
C ALA A 161 13.04 -24.85 -0.25
N ASP A 162 14.14 -25.31 -0.81
CA ASP A 162 15.50 -24.86 -0.54
C ASP A 162 15.56 -23.33 -0.78
N HIS A 163 15.20 -22.57 0.24
CA HIS A 163 15.46 -21.14 0.27
C HIS A 163 16.97 -21.01 0.48
N SER A 164 17.70 -20.91 -0.64
CA SER A 164 19.13 -20.65 -0.67
C SER A 164 19.55 -19.72 0.47
N HIS A 165 20.59 -20.08 1.18
CA HIS A 165 21.18 -19.50 2.38
C HIS A 165 21.54 -18.01 2.28
N CYS A 166 20.55 -17.15 2.05
CA CYS A 166 20.76 -15.71 1.94
C CYS A 166 19.94 -15.01 3.02
N ASP A 167 20.63 -14.59 4.08
CA ASP A 167 20.05 -13.87 5.24
C ASP A 167 19.65 -12.43 4.92
N HIS A 168 19.54 -12.08 3.63
CA HIS A 168 19.20 -10.74 3.17
C HIS A 168 17.80 -10.33 3.60
N LEU A 169 17.65 -9.05 4.01
CA LEU A 169 16.39 -8.48 4.40
C LEU A 169 15.47 -8.15 3.20
N PHE A 170 16.05 -7.86 2.03
CA PHE A 170 15.31 -7.31 0.88
C PHE A 170 15.17 -8.31 -0.27
N HIS A 171 14.11 -9.12 -0.25
CA HIS A 171 13.75 -10.03 -1.35
C HIS A 171 12.83 -9.40 -2.42
N CYS A 172 12.28 -8.20 -2.16
CA CYS A 172 11.37 -7.49 -3.08
C CYS A 172 12.11 -6.73 -4.19
N GLY A 173 11.33 -6.17 -5.14
CA GLY A 173 11.86 -5.35 -6.24
C GLY A 173 12.28 -3.92 -5.87
N ALA A 174 12.22 -3.51 -4.59
CA ALA A 174 12.61 -2.18 -4.16
C ALA A 174 14.05 -1.85 -4.55
N GLY A 175 14.28 -0.71 -5.15
CA GLY A 175 15.59 -0.29 -5.66
C GLY A 175 16.02 -0.91 -6.99
N LYS A 176 15.39 -2.00 -7.48
CA LYS A 176 15.73 -2.62 -8.80
C LYS A 176 15.15 -1.83 -9.97
N GLY A 177 13.87 -1.52 -9.95
CA GLY A 177 13.17 -0.79 -11.00
C GLY A 177 12.38 0.42 -10.50
N SER A 178 12.49 0.73 -9.22
CA SER A 178 11.77 1.85 -8.59
C SER A 178 12.55 2.42 -7.42
N PHE A 179 12.29 3.67 -7.12
CA PHE A 179 12.78 4.36 -5.93
C PHE A 179 11.78 5.43 -5.50
N ALA A 180 11.96 6.00 -4.33
CA ALA A 180 11.20 7.13 -3.82
C ALA A 180 12.13 8.29 -3.48
N VAL A 181 11.69 9.52 -3.80
CA VAL A 181 12.34 10.75 -3.34
C VAL A 181 11.28 11.58 -2.64
N SER A 182 11.55 11.98 -1.41
CA SER A 182 10.67 12.87 -0.66
C SER A 182 10.87 14.34 -1.07
N TYR A 183 9.93 15.18 -0.65
CA TYR A 183 9.92 16.62 -0.99
C TYR A 183 11.17 17.38 -0.51
N ASP A 184 11.87 16.87 0.50
CA ASP A 184 13.11 17.40 1.08
C ASP A 184 14.39 16.84 0.44
N GLY A 185 14.24 15.96 -0.59
CA GLY A 185 15.37 15.43 -1.36
C GLY A 185 15.97 14.15 -0.79
N LEU A 186 15.26 13.44 0.12
CA LEU A 186 15.72 12.17 0.64
C LEU A 186 15.34 11.02 -0.29
N PHE A 187 16.33 10.30 -0.79
CA PHE A 187 16.19 9.14 -1.66
C PHE A 187 16.08 7.85 -0.83
N ARG A 188 15.23 6.94 -1.22
CA ARG A 188 15.02 5.61 -0.62
C ARG A 188 14.65 4.58 -1.69
N LEU A 189 14.86 3.30 -1.39
CA LEU A 189 14.50 2.21 -2.29
C LEU A 189 12.98 2.11 -2.54
N CYS A 190 12.17 2.46 -1.54
CA CYS A 190 10.72 2.57 -1.67
C CYS A 190 10.14 3.62 -0.72
N SER A 191 8.88 3.98 -0.91
CA SER A 191 8.18 5.00 -0.11
C SER A 191 8.02 4.65 1.37
N SER A 192 8.03 3.36 1.72
CA SER A 192 7.84 2.88 3.10
C SER A 192 9.14 2.73 3.89
N LEU A 193 10.30 2.75 3.23
CA LEU A 193 11.60 2.50 3.88
C LEU A 193 12.18 3.78 4.49
N TRP A 194 12.04 3.90 5.80
CA TRP A 194 12.46 5.10 6.55
C TRP A 194 13.51 4.81 7.63
N HIS A 195 14.18 3.66 7.56
CA HIS A 195 15.32 3.39 8.41
C HIS A 195 16.46 4.37 8.07
N PRO A 196 17.12 5.01 9.05
CA PRO A 196 18.17 6.00 8.80
C PRO A 196 19.27 5.53 7.84
N ASP A 197 19.75 4.30 8.00
CA ASP A 197 20.80 3.72 7.16
C ASP A 197 20.32 3.40 5.71
N CYS A 198 19.02 3.52 5.46
CA CYS A 198 18.39 3.28 4.15
C CYS A 198 17.95 4.58 3.46
N ILE A 199 18.47 5.73 3.91
CA ILE A 199 18.15 7.06 3.39
C ILE A 199 19.41 7.72 2.83
N TYR A 200 19.34 8.18 1.58
CA TYR A 200 20.40 8.94 0.94
C TYR A 200 19.95 10.38 0.69
N ASP A 201 20.75 11.36 1.14
CA ASP A 201 20.46 12.80 0.96
C ASP A 201 21.00 13.29 -0.40
N LEU A 202 20.10 13.53 -1.34
CA LEU A 202 20.45 14.03 -2.68
C LEU A 202 21.03 15.46 -2.67
N LYS A 203 20.99 16.18 -1.54
CA LYS A 203 21.67 17.46 -1.39
C LYS A 203 23.18 17.29 -1.16
N LYS A 204 23.60 16.08 -0.73
CA LYS A 204 25.00 15.73 -0.45
C LYS A 204 25.64 14.88 -1.53
N GLY A 205 24.84 14.46 -2.54
CA GLY A 205 25.32 13.65 -3.64
C GLY A 205 24.33 13.57 -4.80
N SER A 206 24.65 12.78 -5.82
CA SER A 206 23.83 12.67 -7.03
C SER A 206 22.89 11.47 -7.01
N LEU A 207 21.81 11.54 -7.83
CA LEU A 207 20.92 10.41 -8.08
C LEU A 207 21.68 9.19 -8.65
N ALA A 208 22.67 9.43 -9.51
CA ALA A 208 23.50 8.35 -10.07
C ALA A 208 24.29 7.64 -8.97
N GLN A 209 24.90 8.36 -8.05
CA GLN A 209 25.61 7.76 -6.90
C GLN A 209 24.64 7.00 -5.99
N ALA A 210 23.45 7.56 -5.70
CA ALA A 210 22.42 6.87 -4.92
C ALA A 210 22.05 5.54 -5.57
N TYR A 211 21.79 5.53 -6.87
CA TYR A 211 21.34 4.32 -7.57
C TYR A 211 22.47 3.29 -7.75
N GLN A 212 23.67 3.72 -8.11
CA GLN A 212 24.80 2.82 -8.44
C GLN A 212 25.55 2.29 -7.23
N LYS A 213 25.60 3.05 -6.12
CA LYS A 213 26.37 2.67 -4.93
C LYS A 213 25.48 2.38 -3.73
N PHE A 214 24.59 3.32 -3.37
CA PHE A 214 23.80 3.20 -2.16
C PHE A 214 22.71 2.12 -2.25
N VAL A 215 22.02 2.00 -3.41
CA VAL A 215 20.99 0.96 -3.59
C VAL A 215 21.57 -0.45 -3.39
N PRO A 216 22.71 -0.86 -4.01
CA PRO A 216 23.32 -2.14 -3.73
C PRO A 216 23.65 -2.35 -2.25
N GLN A 217 24.27 -1.36 -1.59
CA GLN A 217 24.59 -1.45 -0.16
C GLN A 217 23.38 -1.74 0.71
N VAL A 218 22.25 -1.03 0.49
CA VAL A 218 21.02 -1.30 1.24
C VAL A 218 20.43 -2.69 0.92
N ARG A 219 20.54 -3.14 -0.32
CA ARG A 219 20.01 -4.45 -0.71
C ARG A 219 20.81 -5.63 -0.16
N GLU A 220 22.08 -5.43 0.13
CA GLU A 220 22.98 -6.43 0.74
C GLU A 220 22.85 -6.50 2.27
N LEU A 221 21.94 -5.72 2.88
CA LEU A 221 21.71 -5.81 4.32
C LEU A 221 21.13 -7.17 4.69
N CYS A 222 21.82 -7.85 5.61
CA CYS A 222 21.44 -9.13 6.18
C CYS A 222 20.96 -9.00 7.62
N SER A 223 20.34 -10.02 8.16
CA SER A 223 19.99 -10.15 9.58
C SER A 223 20.72 -11.31 10.22
N ASP A 224 21.13 -11.13 11.45
CA ASP A 224 21.63 -12.17 12.37
C ASP A 224 20.64 -12.44 13.51
N ASP A 225 19.44 -11.83 13.46
CA ASP A 225 18.40 -12.02 14.49
C ASP A 225 17.80 -13.41 14.40
N GLU A 226 17.96 -14.23 15.44
CA GLU A 226 17.50 -15.62 15.48
C GLU A 226 15.97 -15.74 15.34
N GLU A 227 15.21 -14.77 15.89
CA GLU A 227 13.75 -14.78 15.77
C GLU A 227 13.31 -14.53 14.32
N PHE A 228 13.94 -13.58 13.65
CA PHE A 228 13.68 -13.33 12.21
C PHE A 228 14.04 -14.56 11.37
N LEU A 229 15.23 -15.10 11.53
CA LEU A 229 15.75 -16.22 10.75
C LEU A 229 14.91 -17.49 10.92
N SER A 230 14.44 -17.76 12.14
CA SER A 230 13.61 -18.94 12.41
C SER A 230 12.14 -18.77 12.03
N LYS A 231 11.56 -17.57 12.19
CA LYS A 231 10.12 -17.31 11.99
C LYS A 231 9.80 -16.73 10.62
N CYS A 232 10.39 -15.57 10.28
CA CYS A 232 10.00 -14.82 9.08
C CYS A 232 10.75 -15.29 7.83
N HIS A 233 12.06 -15.50 7.94
CA HIS A 233 12.89 -15.85 6.80
C HIS A 233 12.48 -17.20 6.17
N LYS A 234 12.10 -18.18 6.99
CA LYS A 234 11.65 -19.52 6.56
C LYS A 234 10.12 -19.69 6.53
N CYS A 235 9.37 -18.58 6.60
CA CYS A 235 7.92 -18.65 6.70
C CYS A 235 7.28 -19.03 5.38
N SER A 236 6.61 -20.18 5.32
CA SER A 236 5.84 -20.60 4.15
C SER A 236 4.69 -19.68 3.78
N LEU A 237 4.19 -18.86 4.73
CA LEU A 237 3.10 -17.91 4.52
C LEU A 237 3.56 -16.51 4.12
N ILE A 238 4.84 -16.31 3.76
CA ILE A 238 5.41 -14.98 3.49
C ILE A 238 4.67 -14.26 2.35
N ASP A 239 4.22 -14.96 1.33
CA ASP A 239 3.46 -14.42 0.20
C ASP A 239 2.05 -13.95 0.58
N LEU A 240 1.51 -14.42 1.70
CA LEU A 240 0.25 -13.98 2.28
C LEU A 240 0.43 -12.88 3.31
N CYS A 241 1.67 -12.66 3.75
CA CYS A 241 2.03 -11.69 4.75
C CYS A 241 2.33 -10.34 4.10
N THR A 242 1.99 -9.25 4.78
CA THR A 242 2.36 -7.89 4.37
C THR A 242 3.63 -7.40 5.06
N TRP A 243 4.33 -8.30 5.75
CA TRP A 243 5.61 -8.01 6.38
C TRP A 243 6.65 -7.65 5.32
N CYS A 244 7.46 -6.65 5.62
CA CYS A 244 8.70 -6.34 4.94
C CYS A 244 9.60 -5.53 5.90
N PRO A 245 10.91 -5.40 5.66
CA PRO A 245 11.82 -4.66 6.54
C PRO A 245 11.36 -3.23 6.83
N ALA A 246 10.81 -2.55 5.81
CA ALA A 246 10.30 -1.19 5.98
C ALA A 246 9.11 -1.12 6.95
N HIS A 247 8.15 -2.04 6.83
CA HIS A 247 7.00 -2.08 7.73
C HIS A 247 7.38 -2.58 9.12
N ALA A 248 8.28 -3.55 9.23
CA ALA A 248 8.82 -4.01 10.50
C ALA A 248 9.47 -2.84 11.27
N TYR A 249 10.30 -2.04 10.60
CA TYR A 249 10.90 -0.85 11.20
C TYR A 249 9.87 0.17 11.72
N LEU A 250 8.79 0.41 10.99
CA LEU A 250 7.73 1.32 11.45
C LEU A 250 7.03 0.81 12.71
N GLU A 251 6.87 -0.50 12.85
CA GLU A 251 6.17 -1.13 13.99
C GLU A 251 7.09 -1.29 15.22
N THR A 252 8.33 -1.72 15.02
CA THR A 252 9.23 -2.22 16.07
C THR A 252 10.51 -1.41 16.24
N LYS A 253 10.84 -0.51 15.29
CA LYS A 253 12.13 0.20 15.15
C LYS A 253 13.29 -0.72 14.76
N ARG A 254 13.01 -1.95 14.34
CA ARG A 254 13.96 -2.89 13.77
C ARG A 254 13.44 -3.41 12.43
N MET A 255 14.32 -3.59 11.45
CA MET A 255 13.95 -4.05 10.12
C MET A 255 13.73 -5.58 10.04
N ASP A 256 14.22 -6.30 11.01
CA ASP A 256 14.30 -7.75 11.09
C ASP A 256 13.41 -8.37 12.18
N GLN A 257 12.41 -7.64 12.66
CA GLN A 257 11.49 -8.16 13.68
C GLN A 257 10.19 -8.67 13.07
N PRO A 258 9.68 -9.83 13.53
CA PRO A 258 8.32 -10.26 13.25
C PRO A 258 7.30 -9.23 13.73
N VAL A 259 6.21 -9.08 12.99
CA VAL A 259 5.11 -8.18 13.36
C VAL A 259 3.84 -9.01 13.50
N GLU A 260 3.37 -9.17 14.73
CA GLU A 260 2.23 -10.04 15.08
C GLU A 260 0.97 -9.74 14.25
N PHE A 261 0.68 -8.47 14.00
CA PHE A 261 -0.47 -8.06 13.18
C PHE A 261 -0.41 -8.66 11.76
N PHE A 262 0.74 -8.64 11.12
CA PHE A 262 0.90 -9.18 9.77
C PHE A 262 0.85 -10.70 9.77
N CYS A 263 1.44 -11.35 10.79
CA CYS A 263 1.36 -12.79 10.96
C CYS A 263 -0.10 -13.26 11.12
N LYS A 264 -0.88 -12.63 12.00
CA LYS A 264 -2.30 -12.95 12.20
C LYS A 264 -3.10 -12.87 10.90
N VAL A 265 -2.88 -11.83 10.10
CA VAL A 265 -3.56 -11.68 8.78
C VAL A 265 -3.14 -12.80 7.81
N ALA A 266 -1.85 -13.15 7.75
CA ALA A 266 -1.38 -14.23 6.88
C ALA A 266 -2.00 -15.59 7.25
N HIS A 267 -2.01 -15.92 8.54
CA HIS A 267 -2.62 -17.16 9.06
C HIS A 267 -4.14 -17.21 8.77
N ALA A 268 -4.86 -16.13 9.05
CA ALA A 268 -6.30 -16.05 8.77
C ALA A 268 -6.62 -16.20 7.26
N ARG A 269 -5.80 -15.63 6.37
CA ARG A 269 -5.91 -15.83 4.91
C ARG A 269 -5.74 -17.30 4.54
N PHE A 270 -4.69 -17.95 5.05
CA PHE A 270 -4.40 -19.35 4.80
C PHE A 270 -5.53 -20.26 5.26
N GLU A 271 -5.95 -20.18 6.52
CA GLU A 271 -7.05 -20.96 7.09
C GLU A 271 -8.35 -20.79 6.30
N SER A 272 -8.62 -19.56 5.88
CA SER A 272 -9.83 -19.27 5.10
C SER A 272 -9.86 -19.91 3.72
N SER A 273 -8.68 -20.19 3.17
CA SER A 273 -8.48 -20.79 1.86
C SER A 273 -8.56 -22.32 1.91
N THR A 274 -8.07 -22.91 3.02
CA THR A 274 -8.07 -24.38 3.21
C THR A 274 -9.44 -24.93 3.59
N LYS A 275 -10.25 -24.20 4.35
CA LYS A 275 -11.60 -24.61 4.75
C LYS A 275 -12.55 -24.86 3.56
N LYS A 276 -12.33 -24.24 2.40
CA LYS A 276 -13.12 -24.52 1.18
C LYS A 276 -12.79 -25.85 0.51
N LYS A 277 -11.61 -26.43 0.73
CA LYS A 277 -11.24 -27.73 0.13
C LYS A 277 -11.93 -28.92 0.80
N ASN A 278 -12.46 -28.76 2.02
CA ASN A 278 -13.08 -29.82 2.81
C ASN A 278 -14.62 -29.84 2.77
N VAL A 279 -15.27 -29.03 1.91
CA VAL A 279 -16.75 -28.92 1.85
C VAL A 279 -17.37 -29.73 0.69
N PHE A 280 -16.59 -30.52 -0.05
CA PHE A 280 -17.19 -31.51 -0.95
C PHE A 280 -17.01 -32.91 -0.37
N PRO A 281 -18.07 -33.58 0.14
CA PRO A 281 -18.05 -35.01 0.38
C PRO A 281 -17.86 -35.68 -0.98
N ARG A 282 -16.87 -36.56 -1.08
CA ARG A 282 -16.78 -37.53 -2.19
C ARG A 282 -18.03 -38.41 -2.08
N VAL A 283 -18.93 -38.30 -3.04
CA VAL A 283 -19.92 -39.32 -3.34
C VAL A 283 -19.27 -40.33 -4.27
#